data_455b83409ff1ba503db205c22510a5c4
#
_entry.id   455b83409ff1ba503db205c22510a5c4
#
_cell.length_a   1.000
_cell.length_b   1.000
_cell.length_c   1.000
_cell.angle_alpha   90.00
_cell.angle_beta   90.00
_cell.angle_gamma   90.00
#
_symmetry.space_group_name_H-M   'P 1'
#
loop_
_entity.id
_entity.type
_entity.pdbx_description
1 polymer ?
#
loop_
_entity_poly.entity_id
_entity_poly.type
_entity_poly.pdbx_seq_one_letter_code
_entity_poly.pdbx_strand_id
1 'polypeptide(L)'
;MCIRDSFNGDMISDIPITKDTEVSLVFVNSSAAWYNTVGYYTYPTSEIPTIENIKRILAFPNASPIYKTAGVGALVCGDEVKLKYWNEDTGKFEDKFPKGVTIGWYLQGMGFRSTPSNGDSQGDLVKGMGPRYSTTILNEPGKDGVQRQRTISLRDSKSNQIVAIGFEDNIDLDYCDAIFYVHIAEKDAIDEGVIPELPTDPEGPTDEDNYTSYSGILTFEDLWPEQGDYDMNDVMIRYTSKVYKSILTNRIYKVVDEFTPLHRGGYLVNGFGYQLHNTTNSDISKVTIESPSYAPKSQYMPGETEAGQSHPTILLFDNMAIFDNKEEKARKYTVTIQVNDVTSKSILPPYNPFIFVGSGQARGREVHLVKYPPTDTVSYTHLTLPTKLEV
;
A
#
# COMPACT_ATOMS: atom_id res chain seq x y z
N MET A 1 13.83 -12.68 -10.96
CA MET A 1 14.11 -12.09 -12.29
C MET A 1 15.29 -11.17 -12.10
N CYS A 2 16.40 -11.41 -12.79
CA CYS A 2 17.55 -10.49 -12.73
C CYS A 2 17.32 -9.42 -13.81
N ILE A 3 17.35 -8.16 -13.46
CA ILE A 3 17.10 -7.04 -14.39
C ILE A 3 18.16 -7.00 -15.51
N ARG A 4 19.32 -7.60 -15.25
CA ARG A 4 20.49 -7.62 -16.15
C ARG A 4 20.23 -8.16 -17.56
N ASP A 5 19.38 -9.19 -17.70
CA ASP A 5 19.27 -9.94 -18.96
C ASP A 5 18.40 -9.23 -20.01
N SER A 6 17.79 -8.11 -19.64
CA SER A 6 16.77 -7.44 -20.44
C SER A 6 17.29 -6.22 -21.23
N PHE A 7 18.51 -5.71 -20.95
CA PHE A 7 18.91 -4.41 -21.49
C PHE A 7 20.38 -4.33 -21.93
N ASN A 8 20.58 -3.91 -23.16
CA ASN A 8 21.87 -3.55 -23.75
C ASN A 8 21.83 -2.05 -24.11
N GLY A 9 22.55 -1.20 -23.37
CA GLY A 9 22.72 0.22 -23.71
C GLY A 9 22.81 1.15 -22.49
N ASP A 10 23.22 2.39 -22.71
CA ASP A 10 23.21 3.45 -21.71
C ASP A 10 21.77 3.86 -21.45
N MET A 11 21.26 3.58 -20.25
CA MET A 11 19.88 3.91 -19.87
C MET A 11 19.85 5.11 -18.95
N ILE A 12 18.91 6.02 -19.22
CA ILE A 12 18.64 7.15 -18.35
C ILE A 12 17.90 6.62 -17.12
N SER A 13 18.48 6.87 -15.95
CA SER A 13 17.91 6.47 -14.66
C SER A 13 17.36 7.64 -13.85
N ASP A 14 17.69 8.87 -14.26
CA ASP A 14 17.22 10.10 -13.65
C ASP A 14 15.84 10.46 -14.23
N ILE A 15 14.99 11.06 -13.39
CA ILE A 15 13.59 11.34 -13.73
C ILE A 15 13.38 12.82 -14.00
N PRO A 16 13.25 13.26 -15.28
CA PRO A 16 12.89 14.64 -15.60
C PRO A 16 11.43 14.93 -15.27
N ILE A 17 11.17 15.98 -14.50
CA ILE A 17 9.83 16.42 -14.12
C ILE A 17 9.30 17.41 -15.16
N THR A 18 8.21 17.05 -15.84
CA THR A 18 7.56 17.84 -16.89
C THR A 18 6.39 18.69 -16.40
N LYS A 19 5.90 18.44 -15.18
CA LYS A 19 4.79 19.14 -14.52
C LYS A 19 4.98 19.07 -12.99
N ASP A 20 4.62 20.13 -12.27
CA ASP A 20 4.73 20.16 -10.81
C ASP A 20 4.01 18.99 -10.18
N THR A 21 4.71 18.20 -9.36
CA THR A 21 4.17 16.96 -8.79
C THR A 21 4.78 16.62 -7.44
N GLU A 22 4.01 15.89 -6.61
CA GLU A 22 4.55 15.20 -5.44
C GLU A 22 5.16 13.86 -5.88
N VAL A 23 6.22 13.45 -5.20
CA VAL A 23 6.96 12.22 -5.48
C VAL A 23 7.20 11.46 -4.18
N SER A 24 6.96 10.17 -4.20
CA SER A 24 7.27 9.25 -3.10
C SER A 24 8.19 8.13 -3.58
N LEU A 25 9.03 7.65 -2.68
CA LEU A 25 9.87 6.49 -2.90
C LEU A 25 9.39 5.35 -2.00
N VAL A 26 9.09 4.20 -2.61
CA VAL A 26 8.52 3.03 -1.95
C VAL A 26 9.51 1.89 -2.01
N PHE A 27 9.88 1.31 -0.87
CA PHE A 27 10.78 0.18 -0.81
C PHE A 27 10.11 -1.10 -1.33
N VAL A 28 10.79 -1.81 -2.23
CA VAL A 28 10.33 -3.11 -2.77
C VAL A 28 11.14 -4.23 -2.14
N ASN A 29 12.45 -4.26 -2.33
CA ASN A 29 13.32 -5.32 -1.82
C ASN A 29 14.81 -4.92 -1.87
N SER A 30 15.66 -5.73 -1.26
CA SER A 30 17.12 -5.65 -1.40
C SER A 30 17.73 -7.03 -1.31
N SER A 31 18.62 -7.37 -2.26
CA SER A 31 19.45 -8.57 -2.21
C SER A 31 20.83 -8.33 -1.61
N ALA A 32 21.23 -7.06 -1.41
CA ALA A 32 22.53 -6.66 -0.90
C ALA A 32 22.94 -7.37 0.39
N ALA A 33 24.22 -7.76 0.48
CA ALA A 33 24.80 -8.21 1.75
C ALA A 33 25.09 -7.03 2.70
N TRP A 34 25.15 -5.81 2.18
CA TRP A 34 25.50 -4.59 2.91
C TRP A 34 24.25 -3.82 3.39
N TYR A 35 24.44 -3.01 4.43
CA TYR A 35 23.46 -2.05 4.90
C TYR A 35 23.64 -0.74 4.13
N ASN A 36 22.91 -0.62 3.04
CA ASN A 36 23.00 0.52 2.14
C ASN A 36 22.07 1.65 2.58
N THR A 37 22.52 2.88 2.35
CA THR A 37 21.69 4.08 2.51
C THR A 37 21.28 4.59 1.13
N VAL A 38 20.01 4.98 0.97
CA VAL A 38 19.48 5.49 -0.31
C VAL A 38 18.95 6.91 -0.13
N GLY A 39 19.19 7.73 -1.14
CA GLY A 39 18.68 9.08 -1.22
C GLY A 39 18.62 9.59 -2.65
N TYR A 40 18.38 10.88 -2.77
CA TYR A 40 18.20 11.56 -4.05
C TYR A 40 18.88 12.92 -4.04
N TYR A 41 18.95 13.51 -5.22
CA TYR A 41 19.36 14.89 -5.47
C TYR A 41 18.55 15.45 -6.63
N THR A 42 18.57 16.76 -6.79
CA THR A 42 17.90 17.43 -7.90
C THR A 42 18.85 18.35 -8.62
N TYR A 43 18.58 18.56 -9.91
CA TYR A 43 19.29 19.51 -10.75
C TYR A 43 18.38 20.02 -11.87
N PRO A 44 18.64 21.22 -12.46
CA PRO A 44 17.88 21.69 -13.61
C PRO A 44 18.00 20.72 -14.79
N THR A 45 16.89 20.35 -15.43
CA THR A 45 16.89 19.40 -16.56
C THR A 45 17.76 19.86 -17.74
N SER A 46 17.98 21.16 -17.86
CA SER A 46 18.83 21.76 -18.90
C SER A 46 20.34 21.72 -18.60
N GLU A 47 20.73 21.22 -17.43
CA GLU A 47 22.15 21.26 -16.98
C GLU A 47 22.68 19.84 -16.78
N ILE A 48 24.01 19.74 -16.87
CA ILE A 48 24.74 18.52 -16.51
C ILE A 48 25.15 18.64 -15.03
N PRO A 49 24.72 17.72 -14.15
CA PRO A 49 25.06 17.82 -12.73
C PRO A 49 26.52 17.52 -12.47
N THR A 50 27.08 18.18 -11.45
CA THR A 50 28.42 17.91 -10.90
C THR A 50 28.32 17.61 -9.41
N ILE A 51 29.36 17.00 -8.84
CA ILE A 51 29.39 16.71 -7.39
C ILE A 51 29.25 17.96 -6.54
N GLU A 52 29.75 19.11 -7.05
CA GLU A 52 29.74 20.40 -6.36
C GLU A 52 28.36 21.07 -6.39
N ASN A 53 27.56 20.83 -7.45
CA ASN A 53 26.26 21.51 -7.60
C ASN A 53 25.04 20.66 -7.25
N ILE A 54 25.24 19.41 -6.82
CA ILE A 54 24.14 18.58 -6.30
C ILE A 54 24.10 18.58 -4.78
N LYS A 55 22.88 18.64 -4.24
CA LYS A 55 22.62 18.47 -2.81
C LYS A 55 22.01 17.11 -2.56
N ARG A 56 22.74 16.21 -1.91
CA ARG A 56 22.24 14.89 -1.55
C ARG A 56 21.25 14.99 -0.39
N ILE A 57 20.07 14.42 -0.57
CA ILE A 57 18.99 14.37 0.41
C ILE A 57 18.73 12.90 0.74
N LEU A 58 18.67 12.59 2.03
CA LEU A 58 18.43 11.24 2.53
C LEU A 58 16.95 10.85 2.32
N ALA A 59 16.71 9.64 1.81
CA ALA A 59 15.38 9.03 1.77
C ALA A 59 15.28 7.89 2.78
N PHE A 60 16.11 6.86 2.67
CA PHE A 60 16.12 5.71 3.58
C PHE A 60 17.52 5.52 4.19
N PRO A 61 17.66 5.66 5.53
CA PRO A 61 18.91 5.43 6.21
C PRO A 61 19.44 4.00 6.03
N ASN A 62 18.55 3.03 6.08
CA ASN A 62 18.84 1.61 5.94
C ASN A 62 17.91 0.98 4.89
N ALA A 63 18.39 0.74 3.69
CA ALA A 63 17.66 0.10 2.60
C ALA A 63 17.75 -1.43 2.65
N SER A 64 17.57 -2.02 3.83
CA SER A 64 17.63 -3.47 4.05
C SER A 64 16.29 -4.03 4.51
N PRO A 65 15.86 -5.20 3.99
CA PRO A 65 14.60 -5.80 4.39
C PRO A 65 14.66 -6.41 5.80
N ILE A 66 13.55 -6.35 6.52
CA ILE A 66 13.44 -6.79 7.92
C ILE A 66 13.82 -8.25 8.13
N TYR A 67 13.62 -9.11 7.13
CA TYR A 67 13.97 -10.53 7.23
C TYR A 67 15.47 -10.80 7.15
N LYS A 68 16.28 -9.86 6.66
CA LYS A 68 17.75 -9.99 6.61
C LYS A 68 18.43 -9.42 7.84
N THR A 69 17.82 -8.41 8.45
CA THR A 69 18.41 -7.72 9.58
C THR A 69 17.35 -7.59 10.68
N ALA A 70 17.64 -8.09 11.85
CA ALA A 70 16.88 -7.75 13.05
C ALA A 70 17.22 -6.33 13.57
N GLY A 71 17.84 -5.50 12.72
CA GLY A 71 18.36 -4.19 13.11
C GLY A 71 17.37 -3.04 12.96
N VAL A 72 17.74 -1.93 13.56
CA VAL A 72 16.99 -0.68 13.52
C VAL A 72 16.88 -0.17 12.06
N GLY A 73 15.70 0.33 11.69
CA GLY A 73 15.46 0.95 10.39
C GLY A 73 15.29 -0.02 9.22
N ALA A 74 15.25 -1.34 9.48
CA ALA A 74 14.95 -2.31 8.44
C ALA A 74 13.53 -2.13 7.88
N LEU A 75 13.38 -2.35 6.57
CA LEU A 75 12.19 -2.02 5.81
C LEU A 75 11.33 -3.23 5.51
N VAL A 76 10.05 -2.99 5.35
CA VAL A 76 9.07 -3.93 4.79
C VAL A 76 8.70 -3.46 3.40
N CYS A 77 8.49 -4.38 2.45
CA CYS A 77 7.99 -4.03 1.13
C CYS A 77 6.71 -3.19 1.25
N GLY A 78 6.70 -2.02 0.60
CA GLY A 78 5.64 -1.03 0.70
C GLY A 78 5.89 0.10 1.72
N ASP A 79 7.01 0.07 2.47
CA ASP A 79 7.40 1.24 3.28
C ASP A 79 7.73 2.41 2.36
N GLU A 80 7.10 3.57 2.63
CA GLU A 80 7.09 4.74 1.75
C GLU A 80 7.62 5.98 2.46
N VAL A 81 8.34 6.81 1.71
CA VAL A 81 8.73 8.16 2.12
C VAL A 81 8.32 9.18 1.06
N LYS A 82 7.59 10.22 1.46
CA LYS A 82 7.36 11.40 0.61
C LYS A 82 8.65 12.19 0.50
N LEU A 83 9.11 12.41 -0.74
CA LEU A 83 10.29 13.19 -1.02
C LEU A 83 9.96 14.67 -0.98
N LYS A 84 10.97 15.50 -0.71
CA LYS A 84 10.87 16.95 -0.62
C LYS A 84 11.84 17.62 -1.60
N TYR A 85 11.37 18.57 -2.37
CA TYR A 85 12.21 19.40 -3.21
C TYR A 85 12.94 20.44 -2.35
N TRP A 86 14.24 20.52 -2.46
CA TRP A 86 15.01 21.61 -1.85
C TRP A 86 15.06 22.79 -2.82
N ASN A 87 14.38 23.88 -2.46
CA ASN A 87 14.39 25.11 -3.23
C ASN A 87 15.57 25.99 -2.79
N GLU A 88 16.57 26.14 -3.67
CA GLU A 88 17.78 26.92 -3.37
C GLU A 88 17.48 28.41 -3.19
N ASP A 89 16.50 28.96 -3.92
CA ASP A 89 16.13 30.38 -3.85
C ASP A 89 15.52 30.76 -2.50
N THR A 90 14.73 29.85 -1.94
CA THR A 90 14.03 30.07 -0.66
C THR A 90 14.76 29.48 0.55
N GLY A 91 15.72 28.57 0.30
CA GLY A 91 16.42 27.81 1.34
C GLY A 91 15.49 26.89 2.15
N LYS A 92 14.41 26.37 1.53
CA LYS A 92 13.38 25.56 2.20
C LYS A 92 13.06 24.29 1.41
N PHE A 93 12.55 23.31 2.13
CA PHE A 93 11.95 22.13 1.55
C PHE A 93 10.49 22.41 1.13
N GLU A 94 10.13 21.98 -0.05
CA GLU A 94 8.78 22.06 -0.64
C GLU A 94 8.25 20.64 -0.91
N ASP A 95 6.90 20.49 -0.89
CA ASP A 95 6.26 19.19 -1.09
C ASP A 95 6.25 18.77 -2.56
N LYS A 96 6.28 19.73 -3.49
CA LYS A 96 6.23 19.48 -4.92
C LYS A 96 7.58 19.75 -5.59
N PHE A 97 7.93 18.85 -6.48
CA PHE A 97 9.03 19.04 -7.43
C PHE A 97 8.52 19.88 -8.61
N PRO A 98 9.17 21.01 -8.93
CA PRO A 98 8.70 21.87 -10.01
C PRO A 98 9.07 21.30 -11.38
N LYS A 99 8.30 21.67 -12.40
CA LYS A 99 8.63 21.44 -13.80
C LYS A 99 10.03 21.95 -14.13
N GLY A 100 10.80 21.16 -14.90
CA GLY A 100 12.14 21.52 -15.36
C GLY A 100 13.25 21.10 -14.41
N VAL A 101 12.91 20.38 -13.36
CA VAL A 101 13.87 19.74 -12.45
C VAL A 101 13.98 18.26 -12.79
N THR A 102 15.18 17.71 -12.71
CA THR A 102 15.45 16.27 -12.82
C THR A 102 15.79 15.71 -11.44
N ILE A 103 15.23 14.57 -11.09
CA ILE A 103 15.54 13.82 -9.88
C ILE A 103 16.58 12.76 -10.22
N GLY A 104 17.74 12.84 -9.60
CA GLY A 104 18.75 11.80 -9.62
C GLY A 104 18.80 11.05 -8.28
N TRP A 105 19.36 9.87 -8.29
CA TRP A 105 19.39 8.95 -7.15
C TRP A 105 20.81 8.65 -6.72
N TYR A 106 21.00 8.33 -5.45
CA TYR A 106 22.27 7.77 -4.99
C TYR A 106 22.06 6.64 -4.00
N LEU A 107 22.97 5.69 -4.04
CA LEU A 107 23.12 4.65 -3.03
C LEU A 107 24.50 4.81 -2.36
N GLN A 108 24.52 4.89 -1.04
CA GLN A 108 25.76 4.86 -0.25
C GLN A 108 26.00 3.43 0.23
N GLY A 109 26.94 2.73 -0.42
CA GLY A 109 27.28 1.37 -0.03
C GLY A 109 27.82 1.31 1.40
N MET A 110 27.33 0.37 2.22
CA MET A 110 27.64 0.27 3.65
C MET A 110 27.39 1.58 4.42
N GLY A 111 26.39 2.37 3.99
CA GLY A 111 26.12 3.70 4.53
C GLY A 111 25.44 3.71 5.90
N PHE A 112 25.00 2.54 6.40
CA PHE A 112 24.34 2.40 7.67
C PHE A 112 25.01 1.35 8.58
N ARG A 113 25.03 1.60 9.87
CA ARG A 113 25.48 0.67 10.90
C ARG A 113 24.35 0.41 11.88
N SER A 114 23.84 -0.82 11.92
CA SER A 114 22.72 -1.23 12.77
C SER A 114 23.06 -1.28 14.26
N THR A 115 24.34 -1.44 14.61
CA THR A 115 24.81 -1.42 15.99
C THR A 115 25.67 -0.16 16.18
N PRO A 116 25.14 0.86 16.84
CA PRO A 116 25.86 2.11 17.00
C PRO A 116 27.08 1.97 17.92
N SER A 117 28.12 2.74 17.61
CA SER A 117 29.37 2.74 18.39
C SER A 117 29.23 3.41 19.77
N ASN A 118 28.17 4.18 19.97
CA ASN A 118 27.89 4.95 21.19
C ASN A 118 26.86 4.31 22.14
N GLY A 119 26.36 3.11 21.83
CA GLY A 119 25.34 2.43 22.62
C GLY A 119 23.91 2.93 22.40
N ASP A 120 23.68 3.84 21.44
CA ASP A 120 22.36 4.29 21.03
C ASP A 120 21.61 3.18 20.27
N SER A 121 20.29 3.08 20.44
CA SER A 121 19.46 2.07 19.78
C SER A 121 19.03 2.44 18.37
N GLN A 122 19.40 3.62 17.86
CA GLN A 122 18.90 4.18 16.59
C GLN A 122 19.72 3.78 15.35
N GLY A 123 20.93 3.24 15.53
CA GLY A 123 21.87 3.03 14.43
C GLY A 123 22.52 4.34 13.96
N ASP A 124 23.58 4.21 13.14
CA ASP A 124 24.37 5.34 12.67
C ASP A 124 24.47 5.39 11.14
N LEU A 125 24.34 6.60 10.57
CA LEU A 125 24.82 6.87 9.23
C LEU A 125 26.35 6.93 9.24
N VAL A 126 26.98 6.19 8.35
CA VAL A 126 28.44 6.12 8.24
C VAL A 126 28.88 6.44 6.81
N LYS A 127 30.15 6.84 6.67
CA LYS A 127 30.72 7.17 5.36
C LYS A 127 30.68 5.96 4.41
N GLY A 128 30.78 4.74 4.93
CA GLY A 128 30.78 3.52 4.14
C GLY A 128 31.74 3.53 2.96
N MET A 129 31.31 2.92 1.86
CA MET A 129 31.93 3.04 0.55
C MET A 129 31.42 4.31 -0.17
N GLY A 130 32.12 4.82 -1.14
CA GLY A 130 31.68 6.02 -1.88
C GLY A 130 30.28 5.86 -2.48
N PRO A 131 29.55 6.98 -2.68
CA PRO A 131 28.23 6.94 -3.26
C PRO A 131 28.24 6.44 -4.70
N ARG A 132 27.17 5.77 -5.10
CA ARG A 132 26.87 5.35 -6.47
C ARG A 132 25.68 6.18 -6.94
N TYR A 133 25.86 6.92 -8.02
CA TYR A 133 24.88 7.86 -8.57
C TYR A 133 24.16 7.25 -9.78
N SER A 134 22.90 7.60 -9.95
CA SER A 134 22.13 7.27 -11.15
C SER A 134 22.66 8.02 -12.39
N THR A 135 23.10 9.26 -12.22
CA THR A 135 23.79 10.02 -13.28
C THR A 135 25.20 9.45 -13.45
N THR A 136 25.45 8.74 -14.52
CA THR A 136 26.69 7.97 -14.75
C THR A 136 27.97 8.82 -14.66
N ILE A 137 27.92 10.06 -15.13
CA ILE A 137 29.08 10.97 -15.12
C ILE A 137 29.55 11.35 -13.70
N LEU A 138 28.70 11.21 -12.69
CA LEU A 138 29.02 11.47 -11.28
C LEU A 138 29.75 10.31 -10.62
N ASN A 139 29.73 9.12 -11.23
CA ASN A 139 30.43 7.95 -10.71
C ASN A 139 31.94 8.02 -11.02
N GLU A 140 32.73 7.58 -10.07
CA GLU A 140 34.15 7.42 -10.32
C GLU A 140 34.39 6.31 -11.36
N PRO A 141 35.32 6.52 -12.31
CA PRO A 141 35.67 5.49 -13.28
C PRO A 141 36.30 4.28 -12.58
N GLY A 142 36.00 3.10 -13.10
CA GLY A 142 36.64 1.88 -12.65
C GLY A 142 38.16 1.86 -12.93
N LYS A 143 38.85 0.82 -12.51
CA LYS A 143 40.29 0.63 -12.76
C LYS A 143 40.68 0.62 -14.24
N ASP A 144 39.72 0.37 -15.11
CA ASP A 144 39.82 0.39 -16.57
C ASP A 144 39.54 1.77 -17.17
N GLY A 145 39.31 2.78 -16.34
CA GLY A 145 38.98 4.15 -16.76
C GLY A 145 37.55 4.35 -17.25
N VAL A 146 36.68 3.32 -17.16
CA VAL A 146 35.29 3.38 -17.63
C VAL A 146 34.35 3.75 -16.48
N GLN A 147 33.55 4.82 -16.68
CA GLN A 147 32.45 5.13 -15.81
C GLN A 147 31.29 4.16 -16.07
N ARG A 148 30.71 3.62 -15.00
CA ARG A 148 29.64 2.62 -15.10
C ARG A 148 28.34 3.15 -14.56
N GLN A 149 27.27 2.79 -15.23
CA GLN A 149 25.91 2.95 -14.71
C GLN A 149 25.77 2.13 -13.43
N ARG A 150 25.13 2.73 -12.41
CA ARG A 150 24.92 2.13 -11.08
C ARG A 150 23.47 2.04 -10.68
N THR A 151 22.61 2.52 -11.56
CA THR A 151 21.16 2.53 -11.30
C THR A 151 20.45 2.31 -12.62
N ILE A 152 19.33 1.64 -12.57
CA ILE A 152 18.44 1.40 -13.69
C ILE A 152 17.02 1.80 -13.29
N SER A 153 16.30 2.50 -14.17
CA SER A 153 14.91 2.87 -13.99
C SER A 153 14.04 2.25 -15.07
N LEU A 154 12.90 1.69 -14.69
CA LEU A 154 11.92 1.08 -15.58
C LEU A 154 10.55 1.67 -15.31
N ARG A 155 9.76 1.95 -16.34
CA ARG A 155 8.39 2.44 -16.21
C ARG A 155 7.36 1.41 -16.67
N ASP A 156 6.17 1.49 -16.14
CA ASP A 156 5.01 0.76 -16.66
C ASP A 156 4.31 1.62 -17.73
N SER A 157 4.17 1.08 -18.95
CA SER A 157 3.55 1.78 -20.07
C SER A 157 2.07 2.13 -19.86
N LYS A 158 1.36 1.38 -19.00
CA LYS A 158 -0.07 1.61 -18.74
C LYS A 158 -0.34 2.75 -17.77
N SER A 159 0.45 2.82 -16.71
CA SER A 159 0.31 3.84 -15.65
C SER A 159 1.22 5.03 -15.83
N ASN A 160 2.25 4.91 -16.69
CA ASN A 160 3.36 5.85 -16.84
C ASN A 160 4.09 6.15 -15.52
N GLN A 161 4.12 5.18 -14.61
CA GLN A 161 4.82 5.25 -13.32
C GLN A 161 6.19 4.59 -13.42
N ILE A 162 7.14 5.02 -12.60
CA ILE A 162 8.43 4.37 -12.46
C ILE A 162 8.27 3.18 -11.53
N VAL A 163 8.07 2.00 -12.09
CA VAL A 163 7.76 0.78 -11.32
C VAL A 163 8.97 0.09 -10.73
N ALA A 164 10.18 0.43 -11.16
CA ALA A 164 11.39 -0.09 -10.57
C ALA A 164 12.55 0.89 -10.74
N ILE A 165 13.23 1.17 -9.64
CA ILE A 165 14.59 1.70 -9.64
C ILE A 165 15.44 0.64 -8.96
N GLY A 166 16.39 0.08 -9.70
CA GLY A 166 17.36 -0.89 -9.22
C GLY A 166 18.73 -0.25 -9.03
N PHE A 167 19.34 -0.52 -7.90
CA PHE A 167 20.69 -0.01 -7.56
C PHE A 167 21.71 -1.12 -7.52
N GLU A 168 22.93 -0.77 -7.88
CA GLU A 168 24.14 -1.58 -7.81
C GLU A 168 25.11 -0.98 -6.79
N ASP A 169 25.44 -1.71 -5.74
CA ASP A 169 26.33 -1.24 -4.69
C ASP A 169 27.81 -1.58 -4.97
N ASN A 170 28.09 -2.58 -5.81
CA ASN A 170 29.44 -3.07 -6.09
C ASN A 170 29.72 -3.24 -7.61
N ILE A 171 29.93 -4.46 -8.12
CA ILE A 171 30.48 -4.73 -9.45
C ILE A 171 29.78 -5.83 -10.25
N ASP A 172 28.84 -6.55 -9.69
CA ASP A 172 28.17 -7.68 -10.35
C ASP A 172 27.06 -7.25 -11.33
N LEU A 173 26.66 -5.98 -11.27
CA LEU A 173 25.73 -5.32 -12.18
C LEU A 173 24.38 -6.06 -12.32
N ASP A 174 23.86 -6.58 -11.21
CA ASP A 174 22.57 -7.22 -11.19
C ASP A 174 21.42 -6.25 -10.85
N TYR A 175 21.76 -5.06 -10.35
CA TYR A 175 20.83 -3.98 -9.97
C TYR A 175 19.75 -4.39 -8.96
N CYS A 176 20.05 -5.38 -8.15
CA CYS A 176 19.14 -5.92 -7.13
C CYS A 176 19.56 -5.57 -5.70
N ASP A 177 20.61 -4.78 -5.52
CA ASP A 177 21.11 -4.40 -4.20
C ASP A 177 20.16 -3.51 -3.41
N ALA A 178 19.36 -2.72 -4.12
CA ALA A 178 18.19 -2.05 -3.56
C ALA A 178 17.19 -1.76 -4.69
N ILE A 179 15.94 -2.15 -4.49
CA ILE A 179 14.87 -1.99 -5.48
C ILE A 179 13.76 -1.15 -4.85
N PHE A 180 13.37 -0.10 -5.57
CA PHE A 180 12.32 0.82 -5.18
C PHE A 180 11.31 1.02 -6.31
N TYR A 181 10.10 1.40 -5.93
CA TYR A 181 9.08 1.98 -6.80
C TYR A 181 9.00 3.48 -6.56
N VAL A 182 8.82 4.28 -7.61
CA VAL A 182 8.59 5.72 -7.50
C VAL A 182 7.16 6.03 -7.84
N HIS A 183 6.43 6.52 -6.87
CA HIS A 183 5.07 7.02 -7.04
C HIS A 183 5.10 8.50 -7.38
N ILE A 184 4.52 8.86 -8.52
CA ILE A 184 4.38 10.24 -9.02
C ILE A 184 2.89 10.57 -9.02
N ALA A 185 2.50 11.60 -8.26
CA ALA A 185 1.10 11.92 -8.05
C ALA A 185 0.37 12.34 -9.35
N GLU A 186 1.07 13.08 -10.20
CA GLU A 186 0.53 13.58 -11.47
C GLU A 186 1.03 12.70 -12.63
N LYS A 187 0.14 11.94 -13.27
CA LYS A 187 0.50 10.95 -14.31
C LYS A 187 1.34 11.50 -15.47
N ASP A 188 1.10 12.76 -15.86
CA ASP A 188 1.77 13.41 -17.00
C ASP A 188 3.04 14.18 -16.57
N ALA A 189 3.51 13.96 -15.34
CA ALA A 189 4.65 14.73 -14.79
C ALA A 189 6.02 14.17 -15.16
N ILE A 190 6.09 13.08 -15.94
CA ILE A 190 7.36 12.52 -16.48
C ILE A 190 7.29 12.39 -17.99
N ASP A 191 8.47 12.43 -18.63
CA ASP A 191 8.59 12.19 -20.08
C ASP A 191 8.56 10.70 -20.38
N GLU A 192 7.56 10.24 -21.13
CA GLU A 192 7.38 8.84 -21.52
C GLU A 192 8.53 8.29 -22.36
N GLY A 193 9.22 9.13 -23.12
CA GLY A 193 10.27 8.71 -24.06
C GLY A 193 11.63 8.46 -23.43
N VAL A 194 11.86 8.89 -22.18
CA VAL A 194 13.20 8.94 -21.57
C VAL A 194 13.53 7.67 -20.78
N ILE A 195 12.54 7.05 -20.15
CA ILE A 195 12.74 5.88 -19.30
C ILE A 195 12.19 4.63 -20.00
N PRO A 196 12.99 3.57 -20.13
CA PRO A 196 12.57 2.36 -20.83
C PRO A 196 11.40 1.66 -20.13
N GLU A 197 10.54 1.05 -20.94
CA GLU A 197 9.44 0.25 -20.43
C GLU A 197 9.93 -1.03 -19.76
N LEU A 198 9.23 -1.42 -18.69
CA LEU A 198 9.41 -2.73 -18.09
C LEU A 198 9.01 -3.79 -19.12
N PRO A 199 9.89 -4.77 -19.45
CA PRO A 199 9.52 -5.86 -20.35
C PRO A 199 8.31 -6.63 -19.80
N THR A 200 7.27 -6.76 -20.60
CA THR A 200 6.14 -7.62 -20.27
C THR A 200 6.51 -9.07 -20.54
N ASP A 201 6.49 -9.91 -19.52
CA ASP A 201 6.54 -11.36 -19.71
C ASP A 201 5.12 -11.85 -20.03
N PRO A 202 4.85 -12.28 -21.27
CA PRO A 202 3.50 -12.71 -21.65
C PRO A 202 3.07 -14.02 -20.97
N GLU A 203 3.98 -14.76 -20.36
CA GLU A 203 3.73 -16.02 -19.68
C GLU A 203 3.91 -15.92 -18.14
N GLY A 204 4.30 -14.76 -17.61
CA GLY A 204 4.47 -14.53 -16.18
C GLY A 204 3.14 -14.40 -15.43
N PRO A 205 3.14 -14.59 -14.08
CA PRO A 205 1.95 -14.36 -13.27
C PRO A 205 1.49 -12.91 -13.41
N THR A 206 0.20 -12.71 -13.51
CA THR A 206 -0.43 -11.39 -13.59
C THR A 206 -0.77 -10.87 -12.20
N ASP A 207 -1.02 -9.56 -12.05
CA ASP A 207 -1.52 -8.99 -10.80
C ASP A 207 -2.85 -9.65 -10.36
N GLU A 208 -3.63 -10.18 -11.28
CA GLU A 208 -4.87 -10.93 -11.00
C GLU A 208 -4.61 -12.28 -10.30
N ASP A 209 -3.40 -12.84 -10.42
CA ASP A 209 -2.99 -14.09 -9.77
C ASP A 209 -2.31 -13.81 -8.41
N ASN A 210 -1.94 -12.56 -8.15
CA ASN A 210 -1.21 -12.16 -6.94
C ASN A 210 -2.17 -11.65 -5.84
N TYR A 211 -2.80 -12.57 -5.12
CA TYR A 211 -3.70 -12.23 -4.01
C TYR A 211 -3.44 -13.08 -2.77
N THR A 212 -3.79 -12.52 -1.62
CA THR A 212 -3.90 -13.25 -0.36
C THR A 212 -5.38 -13.50 -0.06
N SER A 213 -5.74 -14.74 0.28
CA SER A 213 -7.12 -15.10 0.61
C SER A 213 -7.30 -15.24 2.12
N TYR A 214 -8.41 -14.71 2.62
CA TYR A 214 -8.86 -14.82 4.00
C TYR A 214 -10.27 -15.39 3.99
N SER A 215 -10.63 -16.20 4.99
CA SER A 215 -11.98 -16.72 5.10
C SER A 215 -12.32 -17.06 6.55
N GLY A 216 -13.62 -17.06 6.86
CA GLY A 216 -14.10 -17.41 8.19
C GLY A 216 -15.61 -17.33 8.30
N ILE A 217 -16.11 -17.51 9.52
CA ILE A 217 -17.50 -17.30 9.87
C ILE A 217 -17.55 -16.21 10.94
N LEU A 218 -18.37 -15.20 10.69
CA LEU A 218 -18.69 -14.12 11.62
C LEU A 218 -19.96 -14.51 12.36
N THR A 219 -19.95 -14.37 13.67
CA THR A 219 -21.09 -14.71 14.53
C THR A 219 -21.37 -13.56 15.48
N PHE A 220 -22.64 -13.23 15.66
CA PHE A 220 -23.07 -12.10 16.46
C PHE A 220 -24.26 -12.45 17.35
N GLU A 221 -24.29 -11.80 18.52
CA GLU A 221 -25.45 -11.71 19.44
C GLU A 221 -26.10 -10.34 19.26
N ASP A 222 -27.37 -10.29 18.84
CA ASP A 222 -28.01 -9.03 18.48
C ASP A 222 -28.47 -8.20 19.68
N LEU A 223 -28.63 -8.84 20.87
CA LEU A 223 -28.92 -8.14 22.12
C LEU A 223 -27.71 -7.59 22.86
N TRP A 224 -26.49 -7.94 22.41
CA TRP A 224 -25.29 -7.46 23.09
C TRP A 224 -25.25 -5.92 23.19
N PRO A 225 -24.87 -5.30 24.35
CA PRO A 225 -24.37 -5.90 25.59
C PRO A 225 -25.47 -6.28 26.59
N GLU A 226 -26.71 -6.19 26.22
CA GLU A 226 -27.84 -6.65 27.07
C GLU A 226 -27.82 -8.19 27.20
N GLN A 227 -28.55 -8.70 28.16
CA GLN A 227 -28.59 -10.12 28.41
C GLN A 227 -29.34 -10.85 27.30
N GLY A 228 -28.61 -11.70 26.56
CA GLY A 228 -29.12 -12.69 25.60
C GLY A 228 -28.89 -14.10 26.10
N ASP A 229 -29.02 -15.09 25.23
CA ASP A 229 -28.72 -16.50 25.51
C ASP A 229 -27.27 -16.88 25.24
N TYR A 230 -26.48 -15.96 24.63
CA TYR A 230 -25.04 -16.07 24.38
C TYR A 230 -24.62 -17.29 23.56
N ASP A 231 -25.47 -17.77 22.67
CA ASP A 231 -25.15 -18.91 21.81
C ASP A 231 -24.48 -18.52 20.48
N MET A 232 -24.28 -17.21 20.25
CA MET A 232 -23.57 -16.62 19.12
C MET A 232 -24.16 -17.02 17.76
N ASN A 233 -25.46 -17.18 17.68
CA ASN A 233 -26.13 -17.65 16.46
C ASN A 233 -27.17 -16.67 15.88
N ASP A 234 -27.39 -15.51 16.51
CA ASP A 234 -28.41 -14.56 16.07
C ASP A 234 -28.20 -14.10 14.64
N VAL A 235 -26.94 -13.87 14.27
CA VAL A 235 -26.52 -13.65 12.87
C VAL A 235 -25.21 -14.37 12.60
N MET A 236 -25.23 -15.28 11.62
CA MET A 236 -24.04 -15.99 11.16
C MET A 236 -23.79 -15.71 9.68
N ILE A 237 -22.57 -15.29 9.34
CA ILE A 237 -22.17 -14.93 7.97
C ILE A 237 -20.82 -15.56 7.66
N ARG A 238 -20.73 -16.31 6.57
CA ARG A 238 -19.44 -16.74 6.01
C ARG A 238 -18.87 -15.61 5.17
N TYR A 239 -17.57 -15.35 5.32
CA TYR A 239 -16.85 -14.45 4.44
C TYR A 239 -15.68 -15.13 3.78
N THR A 240 -15.34 -14.67 2.58
CA THR A 240 -14.09 -14.91 1.90
C THR A 240 -13.63 -13.58 1.31
N SER A 241 -12.37 -13.24 1.53
CA SER A 241 -11.79 -11.98 1.05
C SER A 241 -10.52 -12.26 0.29
N LYS A 242 -10.40 -11.73 -0.92
CA LYS A 242 -9.18 -11.77 -1.74
C LYS A 242 -8.61 -10.36 -1.83
N VAL A 243 -7.42 -10.18 -1.29
CA VAL A 243 -6.68 -8.92 -1.31
C VAL A 243 -5.61 -9.00 -2.37
N TYR A 244 -5.82 -8.30 -3.48
CA TYR A 244 -4.96 -8.30 -4.66
C TYR A 244 -3.88 -7.24 -4.53
N LYS A 245 -2.66 -7.63 -4.86
CA LYS A 245 -1.49 -6.77 -4.80
C LYS A 245 -0.80 -6.74 -6.15
N SER A 246 -0.28 -5.58 -6.53
CA SER A 246 0.62 -5.50 -7.67
C SER A 246 1.87 -6.34 -7.42
N ILE A 247 2.26 -7.14 -8.38
CA ILE A 247 3.50 -7.93 -8.34
C ILE A 247 4.71 -7.01 -8.21
N LEU A 248 4.66 -5.85 -8.86
CA LEU A 248 5.77 -4.91 -8.94
C LEU A 248 5.94 -4.11 -7.66
N THR A 249 4.84 -3.59 -7.10
CA THR A 249 4.89 -2.65 -5.97
C THR A 249 4.51 -3.28 -4.64
N ASN A 250 3.94 -4.50 -4.66
CA ASN A 250 3.33 -5.16 -3.50
C ASN A 250 2.26 -4.32 -2.78
N ARG A 251 1.73 -3.30 -3.46
CA ARG A 251 0.65 -2.45 -2.95
C ARG A 251 -0.70 -3.04 -3.33
N ILE A 252 -1.70 -2.82 -2.49
CA ILE A 252 -3.06 -3.29 -2.75
C ILE A 252 -3.71 -2.35 -3.76
N TYR A 253 -4.28 -2.90 -4.83
CA TYR A 253 -5.03 -2.16 -5.83
C TYR A 253 -6.49 -2.60 -5.93
N LYS A 254 -6.81 -3.81 -5.44
CA LYS A 254 -8.17 -4.37 -5.50
C LYS A 254 -8.42 -5.31 -4.34
N VAL A 255 -9.66 -5.30 -3.85
CA VAL A 255 -10.17 -6.30 -2.90
C VAL A 255 -11.47 -6.88 -3.47
N VAL A 256 -11.66 -8.18 -3.30
CA VAL A 256 -12.92 -8.86 -3.63
C VAL A 256 -13.37 -9.63 -2.41
N ASP A 257 -14.49 -9.18 -1.83
CA ASP A 257 -15.08 -9.77 -0.65
C ASP A 257 -16.36 -10.52 -1.04
N GLU A 258 -16.51 -11.75 -0.57
CA GLU A 258 -17.74 -12.51 -0.67
C GLU A 258 -18.33 -12.72 0.71
N PHE A 259 -19.61 -12.39 0.88
CA PHE A 259 -20.35 -12.62 2.11
C PHE A 259 -21.58 -13.48 1.83
N THR A 260 -21.73 -14.54 2.62
CA THR A 260 -22.88 -15.47 2.51
C THR A 260 -23.59 -15.56 3.85
N PRO A 261 -24.78 -14.98 3.99
CA PRO A 261 -25.64 -15.17 5.15
C PRO A 261 -25.96 -16.65 5.35
N LEU A 262 -25.66 -17.19 6.54
CA LEU A 262 -25.83 -18.62 6.86
C LEU A 262 -27.08 -18.88 7.70
N HIS A 263 -27.19 -18.18 8.82
CA HIS A 263 -28.21 -18.47 9.85
C HIS A 263 -28.68 -17.19 10.53
N ARG A 264 -29.97 -17.19 10.92
CA ARG A 264 -30.61 -16.17 11.74
C ARG A 264 -31.29 -16.85 12.91
N GLY A 265 -30.75 -16.70 14.13
CA GLY A 265 -31.34 -17.18 15.41
C GLY A 265 -32.18 -16.11 16.09
N GLY A 266 -31.77 -14.84 15.99
CA GLY A 266 -32.39 -13.71 16.66
C GLY A 266 -33.75 -13.26 16.11
N TYR A 267 -34.49 -12.52 16.94
CA TYR A 267 -35.79 -11.94 16.57
C TYR A 267 -35.70 -10.53 16.02
N LEU A 268 -34.59 -9.84 16.23
CA LEU A 268 -34.43 -8.48 15.73
C LEU A 268 -34.26 -8.45 14.21
N VAL A 269 -34.58 -7.31 13.61
CA VAL A 269 -34.35 -7.08 12.19
C VAL A 269 -32.91 -6.63 12.01
N ASN A 270 -32.03 -7.60 11.86
CA ASN A 270 -30.61 -7.38 11.75
C ASN A 270 -30.20 -7.15 10.31
N GLY A 271 -29.53 -6.00 10.05
CA GLY A 271 -28.75 -5.75 8.87
C GLY A 271 -27.28 -6.12 9.09
N PHE A 272 -26.50 -6.11 8.01
CA PHE A 272 -25.07 -6.38 8.05
C PHE A 272 -24.28 -5.39 7.19
N GLY A 273 -23.15 -4.97 7.71
CA GLY A 273 -22.17 -4.14 7.03
C GLY A 273 -20.77 -4.33 7.60
N TYR A 274 -19.82 -3.65 7.00
CA TYR A 274 -18.44 -3.61 7.48
C TYR A 274 -17.77 -2.29 7.13
N GLN A 275 -16.74 -1.92 7.88
CA GLN A 275 -15.97 -0.69 7.70
C GLN A 275 -14.48 -1.01 7.52
N LEU A 276 -13.87 -0.36 6.54
CA LEU A 276 -12.42 -0.41 6.32
C LEU A 276 -11.73 0.59 7.25
N HIS A 277 -11.70 0.30 8.54
CA HIS A 277 -11.35 1.23 9.61
C HIS A 277 -9.89 1.74 9.60
N ASN A 278 -8.99 1.12 8.80
CA ASN A 278 -7.61 1.55 8.64
C ASN A 278 -7.35 2.28 7.31
N THR A 279 -8.41 2.65 6.58
CA THR A 279 -8.33 3.39 5.32
C THR A 279 -9.19 4.65 5.39
N THR A 280 -8.93 5.58 4.52
CA THR A 280 -9.75 6.79 4.35
C THR A 280 -10.63 6.69 3.11
N ASN A 281 -11.66 7.52 3.00
CA ASN A 281 -12.52 7.53 1.82
C ASN A 281 -11.74 7.89 0.53
N SER A 282 -10.65 8.66 0.63
CA SER A 282 -9.78 8.99 -0.50
C SER A 282 -8.95 7.80 -1.01
N ASP A 283 -8.76 6.76 -0.19
CA ASP A 283 -8.05 5.54 -0.59
C ASP A 283 -8.91 4.63 -1.47
N ILE A 284 -10.22 4.89 -1.56
CA ILE A 284 -11.15 4.10 -2.36
C ILE A 284 -11.53 4.84 -3.64
N SER A 285 -11.29 4.22 -4.78
CA SER A 285 -11.66 4.79 -6.08
C SER A 285 -13.03 4.33 -6.56
N LYS A 286 -13.46 3.11 -6.19
CA LYS A 286 -14.74 2.55 -6.60
C LYS A 286 -15.16 1.38 -5.71
N VAL A 287 -16.47 1.26 -5.42
CA VAL A 287 -17.08 0.09 -4.81
C VAL A 287 -18.19 -0.44 -5.72
N THR A 288 -18.18 -1.73 -6.00
CA THR A 288 -19.24 -2.40 -6.76
C THR A 288 -19.80 -3.54 -5.92
N ILE A 289 -21.13 -3.61 -5.77
CA ILE A 289 -21.80 -4.65 -5.01
C ILE A 289 -22.70 -5.45 -5.94
N GLU A 290 -22.41 -6.73 -6.06
CA GLU A 290 -23.30 -7.72 -6.68
C GLU A 290 -24.10 -8.39 -5.57
N SER A 291 -25.40 -8.23 -5.61
CA SER A 291 -26.34 -8.78 -4.62
C SER A 291 -27.26 -9.84 -5.23
N PRO A 292 -27.84 -10.73 -4.43
CA PRO A 292 -28.90 -11.62 -4.91
C PRO A 292 -30.06 -10.83 -5.51
N SER A 293 -30.61 -11.29 -6.62
CA SER A 293 -31.67 -10.57 -7.36
C SER A 293 -32.93 -10.28 -6.57
N TYR A 294 -33.20 -11.05 -5.51
CA TYR A 294 -34.34 -10.90 -4.61
C TYR A 294 -34.02 -10.05 -3.37
N ALA A 295 -32.73 -9.70 -3.15
CA ALA A 295 -32.31 -8.95 -1.97
C ALA A 295 -32.06 -7.49 -2.37
N PRO A 296 -32.80 -6.52 -1.84
CA PRO A 296 -32.57 -5.12 -2.11
C PRO A 296 -31.23 -4.68 -1.50
N LYS A 297 -30.61 -3.68 -2.11
CA LYS A 297 -29.48 -2.96 -1.48
C LYS A 297 -29.96 -2.29 -0.20
N SER A 298 -29.04 -2.05 0.72
CA SER A 298 -29.35 -1.31 1.94
C SER A 298 -29.97 0.06 1.61
N GLN A 299 -31.08 0.39 2.25
CA GLN A 299 -31.72 1.70 2.12
C GLN A 299 -30.91 2.83 2.77
N TYR A 300 -30.02 2.49 3.70
CA TYR A 300 -29.18 3.44 4.42
C TYR A 300 -27.90 3.83 3.65
N MET A 301 -27.62 3.14 2.54
CA MET A 301 -26.45 3.38 1.70
C MET A 301 -26.87 3.53 0.22
N PRO A 302 -27.40 4.67 -0.19
CA PRO A 302 -27.83 4.90 -1.58
C PRO A 302 -26.64 5.00 -2.55
N GLY A 303 -25.42 5.30 -2.05
CA GLY A 303 -24.18 5.39 -2.81
C GLY A 303 -23.36 4.11 -2.82
N GLU A 304 -22.09 4.25 -3.13
CA GLU A 304 -21.10 3.16 -3.10
C GLU A 304 -20.63 2.86 -1.67
N THR A 305 -20.63 3.87 -0.80
CA THR A 305 -20.34 3.80 0.62
C THR A 305 -21.36 4.60 1.41
N GLU A 306 -21.50 4.34 2.70
CA GLU A 306 -22.39 5.10 3.57
C GLU A 306 -21.86 6.53 3.77
N ALA A 307 -22.72 7.50 3.56
CA ALA A 307 -22.35 8.92 3.67
C ALA A 307 -22.11 9.33 5.14
N GLY A 308 -21.20 10.28 5.35
CA GLY A 308 -20.94 10.86 6.67
C GLY A 308 -19.99 10.03 7.56
N GLN A 309 -19.41 8.95 7.04
CA GLN A 309 -18.45 8.13 7.74
C GLN A 309 -17.01 8.64 7.52
N SER A 310 -16.18 8.63 8.55
CA SER A 310 -14.75 8.95 8.44
C SER A 310 -13.94 7.86 7.72
N HIS A 311 -14.46 6.63 7.75
CA HIS A 311 -13.89 5.47 7.07
C HIS A 311 -14.88 4.85 6.09
N PRO A 312 -14.43 4.25 4.97
CA PRO A 312 -15.31 3.60 4.02
C PRO A 312 -16.16 2.52 4.70
N THR A 313 -17.46 2.74 4.72
CA THR A 313 -18.45 1.85 5.36
C THR A 313 -19.40 1.33 4.30
N ILE A 314 -19.55 0.01 4.24
CA ILE A 314 -20.32 -0.70 3.22
C ILE A 314 -21.43 -1.50 3.91
N LEU A 315 -22.68 -1.24 3.52
CA LEU A 315 -23.87 -1.92 4.04
C LEU A 315 -24.41 -2.86 2.96
N LEU A 316 -24.57 -4.16 3.29
CA LEU A 316 -24.97 -5.16 2.31
C LEU A 316 -26.48 -5.36 2.27
N PHE A 317 -27.12 -5.52 3.44
CA PHE A 317 -28.56 -5.69 3.58
C PHE A 317 -29.03 -5.18 4.94
N ASP A 318 -30.33 -4.90 5.03
CA ASP A 318 -30.96 -4.32 6.22
C ASP A 318 -31.75 -5.36 7.06
N ASN A 319 -31.99 -6.54 6.51
CA ASN A 319 -32.82 -7.56 7.14
C ASN A 319 -32.35 -8.97 6.80
N MET A 320 -31.84 -9.69 7.80
CA MET A 320 -31.38 -11.06 7.66
C MET A 320 -32.50 -12.04 7.26
N ALA A 321 -33.76 -11.75 7.60
CA ALA A 321 -34.91 -12.62 7.32
C ALA A 321 -35.22 -12.80 5.82
N ILE A 322 -34.69 -11.92 4.95
CA ILE A 322 -34.87 -12.07 3.49
C ILE A 322 -34.21 -13.34 2.93
N PHE A 323 -33.29 -13.94 3.68
CA PHE A 323 -32.57 -15.17 3.30
C PHE A 323 -33.25 -16.43 3.82
N ASP A 324 -34.32 -16.32 4.64
CA ASP A 324 -35.07 -17.49 5.12
C ASP A 324 -35.61 -18.28 3.91
N ASN A 325 -35.46 -19.60 3.97
CA ASN A 325 -35.87 -20.53 2.90
C ASN A 325 -35.17 -20.35 1.54
N LYS A 326 -34.04 -19.64 1.48
CA LYS A 326 -33.19 -19.56 0.28
C LYS A 326 -32.03 -20.55 0.40
N GLU A 327 -31.65 -21.14 -0.72
CA GLU A 327 -30.45 -21.97 -0.76
C GLU A 327 -29.20 -21.09 -0.50
N GLU A 328 -28.22 -21.61 0.22
CA GLU A 328 -27.01 -20.88 0.60
C GLU A 328 -26.30 -20.24 -0.59
N LYS A 329 -26.14 -20.97 -1.69
CA LYS A 329 -25.50 -20.46 -2.92
C LYS A 329 -26.20 -19.24 -3.54
N ALA A 330 -27.50 -19.06 -3.24
CA ALA A 330 -28.31 -17.95 -3.73
C ALA A 330 -28.24 -16.71 -2.83
N ARG A 331 -27.56 -16.77 -1.67
CA ARG A 331 -27.50 -15.69 -0.67
C ARG A 331 -26.25 -14.81 -0.79
N LYS A 332 -25.36 -15.15 -1.72
CA LYS A 332 -24.02 -14.54 -1.81
C LYS A 332 -24.06 -13.11 -2.29
N TYR A 333 -23.33 -12.25 -1.60
CA TYR A 333 -22.92 -10.91 -2.03
C TYR A 333 -21.46 -10.95 -2.45
N THR A 334 -21.14 -10.25 -3.54
CA THR A 334 -19.76 -10.00 -3.94
C THR A 334 -19.52 -8.50 -3.94
N VAL A 335 -18.52 -8.05 -3.20
CA VAL A 335 -18.11 -6.64 -3.14
C VAL A 335 -16.73 -6.50 -3.74
N THR A 336 -16.62 -5.74 -4.80
CA THR A 336 -15.33 -5.39 -5.41
C THR A 336 -14.98 -3.96 -5.05
N ILE A 337 -13.84 -3.78 -4.40
CA ILE A 337 -13.31 -2.49 -3.98
C ILE A 337 -12.04 -2.22 -4.77
N GLN A 338 -12.02 -1.13 -5.52
CA GLN A 338 -10.81 -0.62 -6.15
C GLN A 338 -10.19 0.43 -5.25
N VAL A 339 -8.93 0.27 -4.93
CA VAL A 339 -8.19 1.14 -4.01
C VAL A 339 -7.09 1.90 -4.73
N ASN A 340 -6.78 3.07 -4.23
CA ASN A 340 -5.75 3.95 -4.77
C ASN A 340 -4.37 3.59 -4.19
N ASP A 341 -3.88 2.40 -4.55
CA ASP A 341 -2.50 1.99 -4.31
C ASP A 341 -2.06 2.06 -2.82
N VAL A 342 -2.86 1.45 -1.95
CA VAL A 342 -2.62 1.47 -0.50
C VAL A 342 -1.64 0.38 -0.03
N THR A 343 -1.02 0.58 1.11
CA THR A 343 -0.09 -0.39 1.69
C THR A 343 -0.81 -1.62 2.24
N SER A 344 -0.12 -2.75 2.30
CA SER A 344 -0.68 -4.01 2.81
C SER A 344 -1.09 -3.98 4.28
N LYS A 345 -0.67 -2.97 5.05
CA LYS A 345 -1.05 -2.78 6.46
C LYS A 345 -2.42 -2.13 6.63
N SER A 346 -2.91 -1.44 5.59
CA SER A 346 -4.16 -0.66 5.65
C SER A 346 -5.42 -1.51 5.50
N ILE A 347 -5.33 -2.63 4.78
CA ILE A 347 -6.49 -3.49 4.49
C ILE A 347 -6.20 -4.91 4.97
N LEU A 348 -6.85 -5.31 6.07
CA LEU A 348 -6.73 -6.64 6.66
C LEU A 348 -8.11 -7.20 7.02
N PRO A 349 -8.62 -8.21 6.28
CA PRO A 349 -9.88 -8.89 6.62
C PRO A 349 -9.85 -9.59 7.99
N PRO A 350 -10.99 -9.66 8.71
CA PRO A 350 -12.36 -9.34 8.27
C PRO A 350 -12.72 -7.86 8.36
N TYR A 351 -11.79 -6.93 8.54
CA TYR A 351 -12.01 -5.49 8.73
C TYR A 351 -12.70 -5.19 10.07
N ASN A 352 -13.69 -4.27 10.05
CA ASN A 352 -14.58 -4.02 11.16
C ASN A 352 -16.02 -4.42 10.75
N PRO A 353 -16.40 -5.72 10.77
CA PRO A 353 -17.73 -6.15 10.43
C PRO A 353 -18.68 -5.92 11.61
N PHE A 354 -19.94 -5.61 11.30
CA PHE A 354 -20.96 -5.35 12.30
C PHE A 354 -22.36 -5.73 11.80
N ILE A 355 -23.23 -6.06 12.74
CA ILE A 355 -24.66 -6.08 12.51
C ILE A 355 -25.29 -4.81 13.06
N PHE A 356 -26.44 -4.42 12.52
CA PHE A 356 -27.15 -3.23 12.95
C PHE A 356 -28.67 -3.45 12.91
N VAL A 357 -29.38 -2.68 13.74
CA VAL A 357 -30.85 -2.65 13.72
C VAL A 357 -31.29 -1.32 13.12
N GLY A 358 -32.07 -1.36 12.04
CA GLY A 358 -32.62 -0.17 11.41
C GLY A 358 -33.77 0.42 12.23
N SER A 359 -33.86 1.76 12.26
CA SER A 359 -34.93 2.50 12.92
C SER A 359 -35.41 3.65 12.03
N GLY A 360 -36.42 3.39 11.21
CA GLY A 360 -37.00 4.42 10.35
C GLY A 360 -36.02 4.89 9.25
N GLN A 361 -35.62 6.16 9.28
CA GLN A 361 -34.75 6.77 8.27
C GLN A 361 -33.24 6.62 8.57
N ALA A 362 -32.88 6.12 9.74
CA ALA A 362 -31.50 5.92 10.15
C ALA A 362 -31.30 4.47 10.63
N ARG A 363 -30.12 3.92 10.40
CA ARG A 363 -29.68 2.75 11.11
C ARG A 363 -29.25 3.17 12.51
N GLY A 364 -29.52 2.29 13.47
CA GLY A 364 -29.16 2.51 14.87
C GLY A 364 -28.26 1.39 15.38
N ARG A 365 -28.36 1.09 16.65
CA ARG A 365 -27.66 0.03 17.39
C ARG A 365 -26.77 -0.87 16.52
N GLU A 366 -25.48 -0.86 16.82
CA GLU A 366 -24.49 -1.69 16.16
C GLU A 366 -23.90 -2.71 17.14
N VAL A 367 -23.60 -3.89 16.66
CA VAL A 367 -22.80 -4.89 17.37
C VAL A 367 -21.61 -5.25 16.50
N HIS A 368 -20.41 -4.97 16.99
CA HIS A 368 -19.14 -5.20 16.33
C HIS A 368 -18.41 -6.41 16.89
N LEU A 369 -17.45 -6.94 16.16
CA LEU A 369 -16.49 -7.88 16.72
C LEU A 369 -15.63 -7.22 17.81
N VAL A 370 -15.11 -8.02 18.71
CA VAL A 370 -14.28 -7.56 19.83
C VAL A 370 -13.10 -6.72 19.35
N LYS A 371 -12.86 -5.58 20.03
CA LYS A 371 -11.81 -4.60 19.77
C LYS A 371 -12.02 -3.68 18.56
N TYR A 372 -13.13 -3.79 17.85
CA TYR A 372 -13.45 -2.85 16.80
C TYR A 372 -14.31 -1.69 17.30
N PRO A 373 -14.06 -0.46 16.84
CA PRO A 373 -14.84 0.71 17.23
C PRO A 373 -16.20 0.73 16.52
N PRO A 374 -17.21 1.45 17.06
CA PRO A 374 -18.45 1.74 16.35
C PRO A 374 -18.16 2.64 15.15
N THR A 375 -19.12 2.71 14.23
CA THR A 375 -19.08 3.69 13.13
C THR A 375 -19.48 5.09 13.63
N ASP A 376 -19.27 6.13 12.82
CA ASP A 376 -19.61 7.51 13.17
C ASP A 376 -21.13 7.75 13.30
N THR A 377 -21.96 6.82 12.84
CA THR A 377 -23.42 6.92 12.94
C THR A 377 -23.94 6.67 14.34
N VAL A 378 -23.20 5.93 15.17
CA VAL A 378 -23.64 5.54 16.51
C VAL A 378 -22.80 6.23 17.58
N SER A 379 -23.42 7.01 18.45
CA SER A 379 -22.76 7.86 19.43
C SER A 379 -22.20 7.15 20.67
N TYR A 380 -22.40 5.84 20.83
CA TYR A 380 -21.80 5.04 21.90
C TYR A 380 -21.56 3.60 21.50
N THR A 381 -20.45 3.13 22.02
CA THR A 381 -19.96 1.78 21.86
C THR A 381 -20.71 0.84 22.78
N HIS A 382 -21.37 -0.13 22.24
CA HIS A 382 -21.64 -1.35 22.98
C HIS A 382 -20.38 -2.23 22.88
N LEU A 383 -19.35 -1.80 23.58
CA LEU A 383 -18.03 -2.37 23.46
C LEU A 383 -17.73 -3.33 24.57
N THR A 384 -17.05 -4.36 24.17
CA THR A 384 -16.30 -5.36 24.88
C THR A 384 -17.12 -6.52 25.40
N LEU A 385 -17.10 -7.60 24.64
CA LEU A 385 -17.16 -8.93 25.26
C LEU A 385 -16.18 -8.95 26.42
N PRO A 386 -16.59 -9.40 27.63
CA PRO A 386 -15.65 -9.57 28.72
C PRO A 386 -14.53 -10.49 28.24
N THR A 387 -13.29 -10.05 28.41
CA THR A 387 -12.05 -10.73 28.03
C THR A 387 -11.80 -11.96 28.90
N LYS A 388 -12.77 -12.82 29.11
CA LYS A 388 -12.62 -14.12 29.76
C LYS A 388 -13.52 -15.14 29.11
N LEU A 389 -13.11 -15.62 27.97
CA LEU A 389 -13.26 -17.03 27.65
C LEU A 389 -11.92 -17.68 27.99
N GLU A 390 -11.72 -18.01 29.26
CA GLU A 390 -10.79 -19.07 29.64
C GLU A 390 -11.51 -20.38 29.34
N VAL A 391 -11.06 -21.07 28.30
CA VAL A 391 -11.30 -22.51 28.11
C VAL A 391 -10.05 -23.25 28.52
#